data_dd16f7ca6d53bfeda5fb4c51db90198c
#
_entry.id   dd16f7ca6d53bfeda5fb4c51db90198c
#
_cell.length_a   1.000
_cell.length_b   1.000
_cell.length_c   1.000
_cell.angle_alpha   90.00
_cell.angle_beta   90.00
_cell.angle_gamma   90.00
#
_symmetry.space_group_name_H-M   'P 1'
#
loop_
_entity.id
_entity.type
_entity.pdbx_description
1 polymer ?
#
loop_
_entity_poly.entity_id
_entity_poly.type
_entity_poly.pdbx_seq_one_letter_code
_entity_poly.pdbx_strand_id
1 'polypeptide(L)'
;MGKNFIKHDSSEQNHLMNEILLHCENITKEIDALTEITKNYKNLLSSIENYSGAKNNNDFPLCIKKLSDIESSTIKITDYFKKLTKSEYVQLEKLNEILDYVQKEKSKSNLLEKEIIRNVGLNLENDFMENGMEIKGDLDGGIKAKNFLLHYDKQNFKIIIYYLFQKEKFVKIDGLNNTKAVEMIKNFYQKTDFQKESLEKTLEKIFSIYSNLSEINNSSKIRILDIMDKFYDPENSQKKSMSEKRIEFSFILYKIESSMMKTNDDKSMKLGWATGENIIDKKKQIDIPNSEQTTTSKNISFVEFH
;
A
#
# COMPACT_ATOMS: atom_id res chain seq x y z
N MET A 1 59.08 -42.62 54.15
CA MET A 1 58.24 -43.02 53.02
C MET A 1 57.58 -41.78 52.42
N GLY A 2 58.22 -41.20 51.43
CA GLY A 2 57.77 -39.99 50.76
C GLY A 2 56.68 -40.37 49.73
N LYS A 3 55.51 -39.74 49.85
CA LYS A 3 54.48 -39.80 48.82
C LYS A 3 54.81 -38.76 47.74
N ASN A 4 55.35 -39.24 46.62
CA ASN A 4 55.42 -38.46 45.39
C ASN A 4 53.98 -38.30 44.83
N PHE A 5 53.36 -37.15 45.08
CA PHE A 5 52.21 -36.73 44.32
C PHE A 5 52.69 -36.31 42.92
N ILE A 6 52.33 -37.11 41.92
CA ILE A 6 52.47 -36.75 40.51
C ILE A 6 51.58 -35.48 40.31
N LYS A 7 52.23 -34.34 40.22
CA LYS A 7 51.59 -33.12 39.68
C LYS A 7 51.35 -33.44 38.18
N HIS A 8 50.24 -34.04 37.86
CA HIS A 8 49.78 -34.07 36.48
C HIS A 8 49.58 -32.64 36.00
N ASP A 9 50.19 -32.34 34.92
CA ASP A 9 50.44 -31.04 34.32
C ASP A 9 49.09 -30.41 33.93
N SER A 10 48.58 -29.55 34.81
CA SER A 10 47.35 -28.79 34.58
C SER A 10 47.43 -27.88 33.35
N SER A 11 48.66 -27.62 32.84
CA SER A 11 48.91 -26.83 31.65
C SER A 11 48.59 -27.56 30.36
N GLU A 12 48.95 -28.89 30.26
CA GLU A 12 48.64 -29.69 29.08
C GLU A 12 47.13 -29.95 28.97
N GLN A 13 46.46 -30.22 30.09
CA GLN A 13 45.00 -30.41 30.09
C GLN A 13 44.25 -29.12 29.69
N ASN A 14 44.72 -27.99 30.15
CA ASN A 14 44.15 -26.70 29.74
C ASN A 14 44.41 -26.40 28.25
N HIS A 15 45.58 -26.75 27.72
CA HIS A 15 45.88 -26.60 26.29
C HIS A 15 44.98 -27.44 25.43
N LEU A 16 44.80 -28.73 25.74
CA LEU A 16 43.93 -29.65 25.02
C LEU A 16 42.46 -29.19 25.07
N MET A 17 41.98 -28.72 26.20
CA MET A 17 40.62 -28.18 26.35
C MET A 17 40.40 -26.97 25.46
N ASN A 18 41.35 -26.03 25.39
CA ASN A 18 41.30 -24.88 24.53
C ASN A 18 41.29 -25.23 23.04
N GLU A 19 42.09 -26.26 22.63
CA GLU A 19 42.07 -26.75 21.25
C GLU A 19 40.71 -27.35 20.90
N ILE A 20 40.13 -28.17 21.80
CA ILE A 20 38.79 -28.74 21.60
C ILE A 20 37.74 -27.61 21.49
N LEU A 21 37.75 -26.62 22.35
CA LEU A 21 36.84 -25.46 22.29
C LEU A 21 36.95 -24.72 20.96
N LEU A 22 38.16 -24.45 20.50
CA LEU A 22 38.41 -23.77 19.23
C LEU A 22 37.88 -24.63 18.05
N HIS A 23 38.09 -25.95 18.13
CA HIS A 23 37.58 -26.87 17.11
C HIS A 23 36.01 -26.89 17.08
N CYS A 24 35.39 -26.95 18.24
CA CYS A 24 33.94 -26.89 18.38
C CYS A 24 33.37 -25.55 17.85
N GLU A 25 34.02 -24.43 18.14
CA GLU A 25 33.63 -23.11 17.59
C GLU A 25 33.73 -23.07 16.07
N ASN A 26 34.78 -23.68 15.48
CA ASN A 26 34.93 -23.74 14.03
C ASN A 26 33.84 -24.61 13.38
N ILE A 27 33.56 -25.81 13.97
CA ILE A 27 32.46 -26.66 13.49
C ILE A 27 31.11 -25.92 13.58
N THR A 28 30.86 -25.20 14.67
CA THR A 28 29.61 -24.41 14.82
C THR A 28 29.49 -23.38 13.72
N LYS A 29 30.55 -22.63 13.42
CA LYS A 29 30.58 -21.65 12.31
C LYS A 29 30.32 -22.32 10.94
N GLU A 30 30.85 -23.51 10.71
CA GLU A 30 30.60 -24.28 9.48
C GLU A 30 29.13 -24.72 9.38
N ILE A 31 28.53 -25.19 10.48
CA ILE A 31 27.12 -25.57 10.54
C ILE A 31 26.21 -24.35 10.27
N ASP A 32 26.49 -23.23 10.89
CA ASP A 32 25.72 -22.00 10.67
C ASP A 32 25.79 -21.56 9.22
N ALA A 33 26.95 -21.64 8.64
CA ALA A 33 27.18 -21.31 7.25
C ALA A 33 26.47 -22.26 6.29
N LEU A 34 26.49 -23.58 6.52
CA LEU A 34 25.74 -24.56 5.75
C LEU A 34 24.23 -24.37 5.87
N THR A 35 23.76 -23.96 7.05
CA THR A 35 22.35 -23.64 7.29
C THR A 35 21.91 -22.43 6.45
N GLU A 36 22.72 -21.38 6.41
CA GLU A 36 22.42 -20.19 5.60
C GLU A 36 22.44 -20.49 4.09
N ILE A 37 23.36 -21.34 3.62
CA ILE A 37 23.36 -21.81 2.23
C ILE A 37 22.08 -22.57 1.92
N THR A 38 21.71 -23.50 2.78
CA THR A 38 20.49 -24.31 2.57
C THR A 38 19.27 -23.41 2.46
N LYS A 39 19.18 -22.36 3.27
CA LYS A 39 18.13 -21.35 3.20
C LYS A 39 18.14 -20.59 1.87
N ASN A 40 19.33 -20.17 1.41
CA ASN A 40 19.45 -19.45 0.15
C ASN A 40 19.09 -20.32 -1.05
N TYR A 41 19.42 -21.62 -1.05
CA TYR A 41 18.98 -22.55 -2.08
C TYR A 41 17.46 -22.75 -2.09
N LYS A 42 16.82 -22.86 -0.93
CA LYS A 42 15.35 -22.93 -0.84
C LYS A 42 14.70 -21.67 -1.40
N ASN A 43 15.25 -20.51 -1.08
CA ASN A 43 14.77 -19.22 -1.60
C ASN A 43 14.95 -19.13 -3.13
N LEU A 44 16.09 -19.58 -3.64
CA LEU A 44 16.38 -19.64 -5.07
C LEU A 44 15.36 -20.54 -5.79
N LEU A 45 15.13 -21.75 -5.30
CA LEU A 45 14.15 -22.67 -5.88
C LEU A 45 12.75 -22.08 -5.92
N SER A 46 12.27 -21.56 -4.80
CA SER A 46 10.96 -20.91 -4.72
C SER A 46 10.84 -19.72 -5.66
N SER A 47 11.91 -18.92 -5.82
CA SER A 47 11.91 -17.78 -6.72
C SER A 47 11.86 -18.19 -8.19
N ILE A 48 12.54 -19.29 -8.56
CA ILE A 48 12.49 -19.86 -9.92
C ILE A 48 11.09 -20.39 -10.24
N GLU A 49 10.47 -21.11 -9.33
CA GLU A 49 9.11 -21.64 -9.50
C GLU A 49 8.10 -20.49 -9.67
N ASN A 50 8.16 -19.48 -8.81
CA ASN A 50 7.30 -18.31 -8.89
C ASN A 50 7.53 -17.49 -10.16
N TYR A 51 8.79 -17.36 -10.63
CA TYR A 51 9.10 -16.71 -11.90
C TYR A 51 8.47 -17.45 -13.08
N SER A 52 8.58 -18.78 -13.09
CA SER A 52 7.98 -19.60 -14.14
C SER A 52 6.45 -19.44 -14.19
N GLY A 53 5.79 -19.44 -13.03
CA GLY A 53 4.35 -19.19 -12.93
C GLY A 53 3.96 -17.78 -13.39
N ALA A 54 4.71 -16.75 -12.98
CA ALA A 54 4.47 -15.37 -13.39
C ALA A 54 4.65 -15.19 -14.90
N LYS A 55 5.68 -15.80 -15.48
CA LYS A 55 5.95 -15.75 -16.93
C LYS A 55 4.82 -16.38 -17.74
N ASN A 56 4.33 -17.54 -17.31
CA ASN A 56 3.21 -18.23 -17.96
C ASN A 56 1.90 -17.43 -17.89
N ASN A 57 1.72 -16.63 -16.85
CA ASN A 57 0.54 -15.77 -16.64
C ASN A 57 0.69 -14.36 -17.21
N ASN A 58 1.81 -14.03 -17.88
CA ASN A 58 2.15 -12.69 -18.36
C ASN A 58 2.16 -11.62 -17.23
N ASP A 59 2.47 -12.02 -15.99
CA ASP A 59 2.61 -11.12 -14.84
C ASP A 59 4.03 -10.52 -14.83
N PHE A 60 4.27 -9.53 -15.69
CA PHE A 60 5.58 -8.90 -15.85
C PHE A 60 6.13 -8.26 -14.56
N PRO A 61 5.33 -7.54 -13.75
CA PRO A 61 5.80 -7.00 -12.48
C PRO A 61 6.35 -8.08 -11.54
N LEU A 62 5.66 -9.20 -11.43
CA LEU A 62 6.10 -10.32 -10.60
C LEU A 62 7.35 -10.99 -11.20
N CYS A 63 7.45 -11.09 -12.52
CA CYS A 63 8.65 -11.60 -13.20
C CYS A 63 9.90 -10.79 -12.82
N ILE A 64 9.85 -9.47 -12.92
CA ILE A 64 10.97 -8.57 -12.60
C ILE A 64 11.40 -8.74 -11.14
N LYS A 65 10.42 -8.78 -10.22
CA LYS A 65 10.68 -8.98 -8.81
C LYS A 65 11.37 -10.33 -8.55
N LYS A 66 10.87 -11.41 -9.17
CA LYS A 66 11.42 -12.75 -8.98
C LYS A 66 12.81 -12.93 -9.59
N LEU A 67 13.11 -12.28 -10.71
CA LEU A 67 14.46 -12.22 -11.25
C LEU A 67 15.45 -11.57 -10.28
N SER A 68 15.05 -10.50 -9.60
CA SER A 68 15.86 -9.87 -8.54
C SER A 68 16.09 -10.79 -7.34
N ASP A 69 15.07 -11.52 -6.92
CA ASP A 69 15.17 -12.50 -5.82
C ASP A 69 16.13 -13.65 -6.20
N ILE A 70 16.03 -14.17 -7.44
CA ILE A 70 16.91 -15.20 -8.00
C ILE A 70 18.37 -14.73 -8.01
N GLU A 71 18.62 -13.54 -8.57
CA GLU A 71 19.96 -12.95 -8.62
C GLU A 71 20.57 -12.81 -7.21
N SER A 72 19.83 -12.21 -6.28
CA SER A 72 20.29 -12.00 -4.90
C SER A 72 20.64 -13.32 -4.21
N SER A 73 19.80 -14.34 -4.35
CA SER A 73 20.05 -15.66 -3.76
C SER A 73 21.26 -16.33 -4.40
N THR A 74 21.41 -16.23 -5.74
CA THR A 74 22.53 -16.82 -6.48
C THR A 74 23.85 -16.16 -6.11
N ILE A 75 23.91 -14.82 -5.99
CA ILE A 75 25.09 -14.07 -5.55
C ILE A 75 25.53 -14.54 -4.15
N LYS A 76 24.60 -14.63 -3.20
CA LYS A 76 24.90 -15.07 -1.83
C LYS A 76 25.48 -16.47 -1.80
N ILE A 77 24.93 -17.40 -2.58
CA ILE A 77 25.44 -18.77 -2.69
C ILE A 77 26.82 -18.76 -3.31
N THR A 78 27.04 -18.01 -4.41
CA THR A 78 28.32 -17.90 -5.09
C THR A 78 29.40 -17.32 -4.18
N ASP A 79 29.11 -16.25 -3.46
CA ASP A 79 30.06 -15.61 -2.54
C ASP A 79 30.44 -16.51 -1.37
N TYR A 80 29.51 -17.35 -0.94
CA TYR A 80 29.81 -18.35 0.06
C TYR A 80 30.78 -19.40 -0.48
N PHE A 81 30.52 -19.96 -1.65
CA PHE A 81 31.42 -20.93 -2.27
C PHE A 81 32.79 -20.35 -2.56
N LYS A 82 32.91 -19.09 -2.99
CA LYS A 82 34.18 -18.40 -3.14
C LYS A 82 34.99 -18.34 -1.82
N LYS A 83 34.32 -18.19 -0.70
CA LYS A 83 34.95 -18.16 0.62
C LYS A 83 35.40 -19.55 1.10
N LEU A 84 34.68 -20.60 0.71
CA LEU A 84 35.02 -21.98 1.04
C LEU A 84 36.11 -22.56 0.16
N THR A 85 36.40 -21.98 -1.01
CA THR A 85 37.30 -22.56 -2.01
C THR A 85 38.76 -22.56 -1.62
N LYS A 86 39.10 -23.48 -0.77
CA LYS A 86 40.30 -24.32 -1.00
C LYS A 86 39.92 -25.72 -1.50
N SER A 87 38.67 -26.03 -1.79
CA SER A 87 38.23 -27.36 -2.27
C SER A 87 37.43 -27.25 -3.58
N GLU A 88 37.79 -28.08 -4.52
CA GLU A 88 37.25 -28.29 -5.86
C GLU A 88 35.72 -28.57 -5.89
N TYR A 89 34.87 -27.57 -5.65
CA TYR A 89 33.43 -27.78 -5.79
C TYR A 89 32.90 -27.27 -7.14
N VAL A 90 32.57 -28.22 -7.96
CA VAL A 90 32.07 -28.23 -9.35
C VAL A 90 30.80 -27.42 -9.61
N GLN A 91 30.27 -26.67 -8.66
CA GLN A 91 28.97 -25.99 -8.84
C GLN A 91 29.04 -24.51 -9.16
N LEU A 92 30.22 -23.91 -9.15
CA LEU A 92 30.38 -22.48 -9.49
C LEU A 92 30.01 -22.15 -10.93
N GLU A 93 30.28 -23.09 -11.84
CA GLU A 93 29.97 -22.93 -13.27
C GLU A 93 28.47 -22.82 -13.52
N LYS A 94 27.67 -23.71 -12.91
CA LYS A 94 26.19 -23.66 -13.00
C LYS A 94 25.59 -22.43 -12.33
N LEU A 95 26.17 -21.95 -11.25
CA LEU A 95 25.74 -20.70 -10.61
C LEU A 95 26.03 -19.48 -11.48
N ASN A 96 27.17 -19.47 -12.18
CA ASN A 96 27.49 -18.42 -13.17
C ASN A 96 26.55 -18.47 -14.36
N GLU A 97 26.20 -19.65 -14.88
CA GLU A 97 25.17 -19.81 -15.94
C GLU A 97 23.81 -19.24 -15.50
N ILE A 98 23.41 -19.48 -14.26
CA ILE A 98 22.17 -18.90 -13.69
C ILE A 98 22.29 -17.37 -13.65
N LEU A 99 23.41 -16.81 -13.18
CA LEU A 99 23.63 -15.37 -13.14
C LEU A 99 23.58 -14.75 -14.53
N ASP A 100 24.23 -15.36 -15.54
CA ASP A 100 24.20 -14.90 -16.91
C ASP A 100 22.79 -14.93 -17.52
N TYR A 101 22.04 -16.00 -17.24
CA TYR A 101 20.64 -16.11 -17.64
C TYR A 101 19.80 -15.00 -17.00
N VAL A 102 19.94 -14.80 -15.68
CA VAL A 102 19.22 -13.76 -14.94
C VAL A 102 19.54 -12.37 -15.47
N GLN A 103 20.82 -12.08 -15.77
CA GLN A 103 21.22 -10.77 -16.33
C GLN A 103 20.61 -10.53 -17.71
N LYS A 104 20.57 -11.55 -18.59
CA LYS A 104 19.91 -11.47 -19.89
C LYS A 104 18.40 -11.22 -19.76
N GLU A 105 17.74 -12.00 -18.88
CA GLU A 105 16.30 -11.83 -18.66
C GLU A 105 15.98 -10.50 -17.97
N LYS A 106 16.81 -10.00 -17.04
CA LYS A 106 16.68 -8.65 -16.47
C LYS A 106 16.79 -7.56 -17.53
N SER A 107 17.75 -7.67 -18.42
CA SER A 107 17.92 -6.69 -19.50
C SER A 107 16.67 -6.65 -20.40
N LYS A 108 16.11 -7.81 -20.75
CA LYS A 108 14.83 -7.89 -21.48
C LYS A 108 13.67 -7.34 -20.65
N SER A 109 13.61 -7.67 -19.36
CA SER A 109 12.55 -7.19 -18.45
C SER A 109 12.61 -5.69 -18.26
N ASN A 110 13.80 -5.09 -18.16
CA ASN A 110 13.98 -3.64 -18.07
C ASN A 110 13.53 -2.91 -19.34
N LEU A 111 13.73 -3.52 -20.52
CA LEU A 111 13.21 -2.98 -21.78
C LEU A 111 11.68 -3.07 -21.80
N LEU A 112 11.14 -4.19 -21.39
CA LEU A 112 9.69 -4.40 -21.30
C LEU A 112 9.03 -3.48 -20.28
N GLU A 113 9.67 -3.26 -19.13
CA GLU A 113 9.24 -2.30 -18.12
C GLU A 113 9.09 -0.89 -18.71
N LYS A 114 10.14 -0.41 -19.41
CA LYS A 114 10.12 0.89 -20.07
C LYS A 114 9.02 0.96 -21.12
N GLU A 115 8.80 -0.12 -21.86
CA GLU A 115 7.74 -0.20 -22.86
C GLU A 115 6.35 -0.18 -22.23
N ILE A 116 6.13 -0.91 -21.13
CA ILE A 116 4.88 -0.88 -20.36
C ILE A 116 4.60 0.54 -19.86
N ILE A 117 5.57 1.19 -19.20
CA ILE A 117 5.42 2.55 -18.68
C ILE A 117 5.11 3.53 -19.82
N ARG A 118 5.80 3.39 -20.95
CA ARG A 118 5.55 4.21 -22.15
C ARG A 118 4.13 4.00 -22.67
N ASN A 119 3.69 2.75 -22.81
CA ASN A 119 2.34 2.41 -23.30
C ASN A 119 1.25 2.91 -22.36
N VAL A 120 1.45 2.78 -21.04
CA VAL A 120 0.56 3.36 -20.02
C VAL A 120 0.43 4.87 -20.21
N GLY A 121 1.56 5.57 -20.43
CA GLY A 121 1.56 7.01 -20.68
C GLY A 121 0.89 7.41 -21.99
N LEU A 122 1.13 6.68 -23.07
CA LEU A 122 0.54 6.96 -24.39
C LEU A 122 -0.98 6.76 -24.41
N ASN A 123 -1.51 5.79 -23.67
CA ASN A 123 -2.93 5.49 -23.64
C ASN A 123 -3.67 6.24 -22.52
N LEU A 124 -2.95 6.89 -21.64
CA LEU A 124 -3.49 7.51 -20.43
C LEU A 124 -4.67 8.45 -20.71
N GLU A 125 -4.47 9.39 -21.61
CA GLU A 125 -5.48 10.40 -21.94
C GLU A 125 -6.72 9.75 -22.56
N ASN A 126 -6.52 8.83 -23.51
CA ASN A 126 -7.63 8.13 -24.16
C ASN A 126 -8.43 7.28 -23.19
N ASP A 127 -7.76 6.51 -22.30
CA ASP A 127 -8.41 5.64 -21.33
C ASP A 127 -9.38 6.42 -20.41
N PHE A 128 -9.01 7.66 -20.05
CA PHE A 128 -9.84 8.50 -19.21
C PHE A 128 -10.90 9.28 -20.00
N MET A 129 -10.54 9.86 -21.14
CA MET A 129 -11.46 10.67 -21.97
C MET A 129 -12.62 9.85 -22.55
N GLU A 130 -12.37 8.62 -22.98
CA GLU A 130 -13.42 7.70 -23.44
C GLU A 130 -14.48 7.39 -22.37
N ASN A 131 -14.12 7.59 -21.09
CA ASN A 131 -15.01 7.44 -19.96
C ASN A 131 -15.53 8.76 -19.38
N GLY A 132 -15.40 9.87 -20.14
CA GLY A 132 -15.90 11.20 -19.75
C GLY A 132 -15.16 11.82 -18.58
N MET A 133 -13.87 11.49 -18.40
CA MET A 133 -13.02 12.02 -17.35
C MET A 133 -11.87 12.82 -17.95
N GLU A 134 -11.91 14.14 -17.76
CA GLU A 134 -10.73 14.96 -18.02
C GLU A 134 -9.65 14.68 -17.00
N ILE A 135 -8.40 14.63 -17.46
CA ILE A 135 -7.23 14.44 -16.61
C ILE A 135 -6.28 15.65 -16.69
N LYS A 136 -5.51 15.85 -15.61
CA LYS A 136 -4.45 16.87 -15.51
C LYS A 136 -3.27 16.29 -14.76
N GLY A 137 -2.06 16.58 -15.25
CA GLY A 137 -0.81 16.09 -14.66
C GLY A 137 -0.13 15.04 -15.52
N ASP A 138 0.81 14.33 -14.94
CA ASP A 138 1.63 13.33 -15.61
C ASP A 138 1.91 12.13 -14.70
N LEU A 139 2.57 11.09 -15.24
CA LEU A 139 2.87 9.87 -14.50
C LEU A 139 3.87 10.06 -13.35
N ASP A 140 4.65 11.14 -13.36
CA ASP A 140 5.65 11.44 -12.31
C ASP A 140 5.06 12.30 -11.20
N GLY A 141 4.31 13.33 -11.57
CA GLY A 141 3.65 14.26 -10.64
C GLY A 141 2.29 13.77 -10.12
N GLY A 142 1.74 12.75 -10.75
CA GLY A 142 0.41 12.22 -10.49
C GLY A 142 -0.67 12.81 -11.37
N ILE A 143 -1.67 11.99 -11.64
CA ILE A 143 -2.79 12.30 -12.54
C ILE A 143 -4.01 12.70 -11.70
N LYS A 144 -4.55 13.88 -11.94
CA LYS A 144 -5.80 14.35 -11.35
C LYS A 144 -6.95 14.01 -12.27
N ALA A 145 -7.90 13.23 -11.79
CA ALA A 145 -9.13 12.86 -12.47
C ALA A 145 -10.31 13.13 -11.53
N LYS A 146 -11.14 14.13 -11.84
CA LYS A 146 -12.22 14.61 -10.94
C LYS A 146 -11.69 14.88 -9.52
N ASN A 147 -12.27 14.25 -8.49
CA ASN A 147 -11.83 14.41 -7.10
C ASN A 147 -10.68 13.46 -6.70
N PHE A 148 -10.11 12.72 -7.64
CA PHE A 148 -9.07 11.74 -7.36
C PHE A 148 -7.70 12.17 -7.88
N LEU A 149 -6.67 11.76 -7.13
CA LEU A 149 -5.28 11.83 -7.54
C LEU A 149 -4.75 10.40 -7.67
N LEU A 150 -4.28 10.05 -8.86
CA LEU A 150 -3.64 8.77 -9.13
C LEU A 150 -2.12 8.95 -9.07
N HIS A 151 -1.49 8.19 -8.22
CA HIS A 151 -0.04 8.12 -8.12
C HIS A 151 0.45 6.81 -8.73
N TYR A 152 1.32 6.92 -9.74
CA TYR A 152 1.91 5.78 -10.44
C TYR A 152 3.26 5.42 -9.82
N ASP A 153 3.26 4.41 -8.97
CA ASP A 153 4.48 3.83 -8.41
C ASP A 153 5.10 2.89 -9.46
N LYS A 154 5.95 3.48 -10.31
CA LYS A 154 6.61 2.78 -11.42
C LYS A 154 7.53 1.66 -10.92
N GLN A 155 8.18 1.84 -9.78
CA GLN A 155 9.13 0.88 -9.21
C GLN A 155 8.42 -0.39 -8.71
N ASN A 156 7.25 -0.23 -8.12
CA ASN A 156 6.47 -1.34 -7.58
C ASN A 156 5.31 -1.77 -8.48
N PHE A 157 5.18 -1.19 -9.68
CA PHE A 157 4.10 -1.45 -10.64
C PHE A 157 2.72 -1.38 -10.00
N LYS A 158 2.39 -0.21 -9.42
CA LYS A 158 1.13 0.02 -8.70
C LYS A 158 0.54 1.37 -9.05
N ILE A 159 -0.79 1.44 -9.03
CA ILE A 159 -1.49 2.71 -9.03
C ILE A 159 -2.13 2.87 -7.64
N ILE A 160 -1.83 3.97 -6.97
CA ILE A 160 -2.46 4.33 -5.70
C ILE A 160 -3.39 5.51 -5.98
N ILE A 161 -4.68 5.30 -5.74
CA ILE A 161 -5.69 6.32 -5.94
C ILE A 161 -5.99 6.95 -4.59
N TYR A 162 -5.85 8.27 -4.52
CA TYR A 162 -6.18 9.08 -3.37
C TYR A 162 -7.40 9.95 -3.68
N TYR A 163 -8.22 10.17 -2.66
CA TYR A 163 -9.32 11.13 -2.71
C TYR A 163 -8.84 12.48 -2.18
N LEU A 164 -9.25 13.57 -2.83
CA LEU A 164 -8.95 14.96 -2.45
C LEU A 164 -7.47 15.23 -2.17
N PHE A 165 -6.66 15.10 -3.20
CA PHE A 165 -5.23 15.43 -3.15
C PHE A 165 -4.48 14.76 -1.98
N GLN A 166 -4.49 13.42 -1.94
CA GLN A 166 -3.83 12.60 -0.92
C GLN A 166 -4.41 12.72 0.51
N LYS A 167 -5.61 13.28 0.67
CA LYS A 167 -6.24 13.35 1.99
C LYS A 167 -6.62 11.96 2.51
N GLU A 168 -7.30 11.18 1.66
CA GLU A 168 -7.69 9.81 2.00
C GLU A 168 -7.27 8.84 0.89
N LYS A 169 -6.67 7.70 1.29
CA LYS A 169 -6.35 6.64 0.35
C LYS A 169 -7.63 5.90 -0.04
N PHE A 170 -7.98 5.93 -1.33
CA PHE A 170 -9.18 5.29 -1.83
C PHE A 170 -8.92 3.81 -2.14
N VAL A 171 -7.99 3.53 -3.05
CA VAL A 171 -7.67 2.15 -3.45
C VAL A 171 -6.23 2.03 -3.93
N LYS A 172 -5.69 0.81 -3.85
CA LYS A 172 -4.43 0.42 -4.45
C LYS A 172 -4.72 -0.63 -5.50
N ILE A 173 -4.19 -0.43 -6.69
CA ILE A 173 -4.28 -1.34 -7.83
C ILE A 173 -2.89 -1.93 -8.06
N ASP A 174 -2.78 -3.24 -8.03
CA ASP A 174 -1.57 -3.92 -8.44
C ASP A 174 -1.54 -3.98 -9.99
N GLY A 175 -0.41 -3.60 -10.56
CA GLY A 175 -0.24 -3.33 -11.98
C GLY A 175 -0.52 -1.87 -12.36
N LEU A 176 0.10 -1.44 -13.48
CA LEU A 176 -0.11 -0.10 -14.06
C LEU A 176 -1.28 -0.15 -15.07
N ASN A 177 -2.48 -0.42 -14.57
CA ASN A 177 -3.69 -0.64 -15.38
C ASN A 177 -4.62 0.57 -15.29
N ASN A 178 -4.58 1.45 -16.29
CA ASN A 178 -5.42 2.64 -16.38
C ASN A 178 -6.91 2.29 -16.42
N THR A 179 -7.29 1.29 -17.22
CA THR A 179 -8.70 0.88 -17.38
C THR A 179 -9.30 0.50 -16.05
N LYS A 180 -8.56 -0.26 -15.22
CA LYS A 180 -9.01 -0.62 -13.87
C LYS A 180 -9.12 0.59 -12.96
N ALA A 181 -8.21 1.56 -13.09
CA ALA A 181 -8.28 2.81 -12.32
C ALA A 181 -9.52 3.63 -12.69
N VAL A 182 -9.77 3.78 -13.99
CA VAL A 182 -10.98 4.44 -14.53
C VAL A 182 -12.25 3.76 -14.02
N GLU A 183 -12.29 2.43 -14.11
CA GLU A 183 -13.43 1.63 -13.63
C GLU A 183 -13.71 1.85 -12.14
N MET A 184 -12.67 1.86 -11.30
CA MET A 184 -12.82 2.10 -9.85
C MET A 184 -13.40 3.49 -9.55
N ILE A 185 -12.92 4.52 -10.25
CA ILE A 185 -13.43 5.89 -10.11
C ILE A 185 -14.89 5.96 -10.61
N LYS A 186 -15.17 5.37 -11.76
CA LYS A 186 -16.54 5.33 -12.35
C LYS A 186 -17.53 4.64 -11.42
N ASN A 187 -17.16 3.49 -10.88
CA ASN A 187 -17.97 2.75 -9.93
C ASN A 187 -18.25 3.55 -8.65
N PHE A 188 -17.28 4.35 -8.18
CA PHE A 188 -17.51 5.25 -7.05
C PHE A 188 -18.60 6.26 -7.39
N TYR A 189 -18.50 6.97 -8.52
CA TYR A 189 -19.49 7.96 -8.90
C TYR A 189 -20.88 7.33 -9.16
N GLN A 190 -20.94 6.15 -9.77
CA GLN A 190 -22.20 5.43 -9.97
C GLN A 190 -22.87 5.04 -8.64
N LYS A 191 -22.10 4.60 -7.66
CA LYS A 191 -22.62 4.26 -6.31
C LYS A 191 -23.06 5.50 -5.52
N THR A 192 -22.45 6.65 -5.81
CA THR A 192 -22.74 7.92 -5.13
C THR A 192 -23.61 8.86 -5.96
N ASP A 193 -24.08 8.42 -7.12
CA ASP A 193 -25.08 9.13 -7.92
C ASP A 193 -26.45 8.90 -7.30
N PHE A 194 -26.68 9.59 -6.19
CA PHE A 194 -27.94 9.51 -5.46
C PHE A 194 -29.05 10.16 -6.28
N GLN A 195 -30.12 9.40 -6.56
CA GLN A 195 -31.37 10.00 -6.99
C GLN A 195 -31.83 11.02 -5.93
N LYS A 196 -32.52 12.07 -6.35
CA LYS A 196 -32.93 13.16 -5.47
C LYS A 196 -33.65 12.66 -4.20
N GLU A 197 -34.59 11.72 -4.33
CA GLU A 197 -35.29 11.09 -3.21
C GLU A 197 -34.37 10.36 -2.21
N SER A 198 -33.31 9.72 -2.71
CA SER A 198 -32.32 9.05 -1.85
C SER A 198 -31.48 10.07 -1.08
N LEU A 199 -31.18 11.21 -1.69
CA LEU A 199 -30.43 12.28 -1.07
C LEU A 199 -31.26 13.01 0.01
N GLU A 200 -32.55 13.23 -0.25
CA GLU A 200 -33.51 13.78 0.73
C GLU A 200 -33.61 12.89 1.97
N LYS A 201 -33.81 11.56 1.78
CA LYS A 201 -33.81 10.61 2.90
C LYS A 201 -32.51 10.59 3.67
N THR A 202 -31.38 10.79 2.98
CA THR A 202 -30.06 10.86 3.61
C THR A 202 -29.91 12.15 4.42
N LEU A 203 -30.40 13.28 3.93
CA LEU A 203 -30.42 14.54 4.67
C LEU A 203 -31.29 14.42 5.92
N GLU A 204 -32.48 13.83 5.84
CA GLU A 204 -33.35 13.58 6.99
C GLU A 204 -32.68 12.69 8.04
N LYS A 205 -31.96 11.64 7.60
CA LYS A 205 -31.17 10.80 8.51
C LYS A 205 -30.08 11.60 9.23
N ILE A 206 -29.34 12.43 8.49
CA ILE A 206 -28.31 13.30 9.07
C ILE A 206 -28.93 14.30 10.06
N PHE A 207 -30.08 14.88 9.71
CA PHE A 207 -30.81 15.82 10.57
C PHE A 207 -31.31 15.15 11.85
N SER A 208 -31.85 13.94 11.79
CA SER A 208 -32.28 13.17 12.95
C SER A 208 -31.11 12.88 13.89
N ILE A 209 -29.95 12.47 13.35
CA ILE A 209 -28.73 12.25 14.15
C ILE A 209 -28.26 13.55 14.78
N TYR A 210 -28.22 14.63 14.00
CA TYR A 210 -27.86 15.97 14.49
C TYR A 210 -28.75 16.42 15.65
N SER A 211 -30.08 16.33 15.49
CA SER A 211 -31.05 16.75 16.52
C SER A 211 -30.84 16.00 17.82
N ASN A 212 -30.68 14.69 17.76
CA ASN A 212 -30.40 13.87 18.93
C ASN A 212 -29.08 14.26 19.62
N LEU A 213 -28.00 14.46 18.86
CA LEU A 213 -26.71 14.86 19.42
C LEU A 213 -26.74 16.30 19.94
N SER A 214 -27.52 17.20 19.32
CA SER A 214 -27.71 18.58 19.74
C SER A 214 -28.40 18.66 21.12
N GLU A 215 -29.42 17.85 21.33
CA GLU A 215 -30.11 17.73 22.64
C GLU A 215 -29.17 17.17 23.72
N ILE A 216 -28.46 16.08 23.43
CA ILE A 216 -27.53 15.45 24.38
C ILE A 216 -26.41 16.41 24.78
N ASN A 217 -25.82 17.13 23.81
CA ASN A 217 -24.68 18.02 24.04
C ASN A 217 -25.08 19.45 24.44
N ASN A 218 -26.37 19.77 24.45
CA ASN A 218 -26.90 21.12 24.63
C ASN A 218 -26.14 22.16 23.75
N SER A 219 -25.98 21.84 22.48
CA SER A 219 -25.19 22.64 21.53
C SER A 219 -25.77 22.57 20.13
N SER A 220 -25.84 23.71 19.45
CA SER A 220 -26.21 23.79 18.03
C SER A 220 -25.05 23.40 17.08
N LYS A 221 -23.82 23.32 17.59
CA LYS A 221 -22.63 22.93 16.80
C LYS A 221 -22.23 21.50 17.13
N ILE A 222 -22.54 20.59 16.21
CA ILE A 222 -22.21 19.17 16.39
C ILE A 222 -21.02 18.81 15.53
N ARG A 223 -20.07 18.09 16.13
CA ARG A 223 -18.86 17.65 15.41
C ARG A 223 -19.26 16.72 14.25
N ILE A 224 -18.68 17.00 13.08
CA ILE A 224 -18.99 16.26 11.85
C ILE A 224 -18.70 14.75 11.97
N LEU A 225 -17.65 14.39 12.72
CA LEU A 225 -17.27 12.98 12.91
C LEU A 225 -18.24 12.24 13.82
N ASP A 226 -18.82 12.90 14.83
CA ASP A 226 -19.83 12.27 15.69
C ASP A 226 -21.08 11.93 14.87
N ILE A 227 -21.45 12.79 13.90
CA ILE A 227 -22.54 12.51 12.96
C ILE A 227 -22.17 11.34 12.04
N MET A 228 -20.96 11.34 11.47
CA MET A 228 -20.49 10.27 10.60
C MET A 228 -20.47 8.92 11.32
N ASP A 229 -19.96 8.87 12.54
CA ASP A 229 -19.88 7.64 13.33
C ASP A 229 -21.27 7.05 13.60
N LYS A 230 -22.25 7.91 13.91
CA LYS A 230 -23.65 7.49 14.10
C LYS A 230 -24.34 7.12 12.77
N PHE A 231 -23.98 7.81 11.67
CA PHE A 231 -24.53 7.53 10.34
C PHE A 231 -24.17 6.12 9.85
N TYR A 232 -22.94 5.67 10.14
CA TYR A 232 -22.42 4.33 9.82
C TYR A 232 -22.45 3.38 11.02
N ASP A 233 -23.55 3.34 11.76
CA ASP A 233 -23.73 2.49 12.94
C ASP A 233 -23.26 1.04 12.69
N PRO A 234 -22.48 0.44 13.63
CA PRO A 234 -21.87 -0.89 13.48
C PRO A 234 -22.85 -2.03 13.22
N GLU A 235 -24.09 -1.92 13.72
CA GLU A 235 -25.08 -2.99 13.59
C GLU A 235 -25.60 -3.19 12.14
N ASN A 236 -25.50 -2.18 11.27
CA ASN A 236 -26.02 -2.21 9.91
C ASN A 236 -25.01 -1.93 8.81
N SER A 237 -23.76 -1.59 9.11
CA SER A 237 -22.77 -1.28 8.09
C SER A 237 -21.97 -2.52 7.70
N GLN A 238 -22.01 -2.89 6.43
CA GLN A 238 -20.96 -3.70 5.80
C GLN A 238 -19.60 -3.22 6.32
N LYS A 239 -18.62 -4.12 6.46
CA LYS A 239 -17.26 -3.86 6.99
C LYS A 239 -16.46 -2.87 6.12
N LYS A 240 -16.93 -1.60 6.05
CA LYS A 240 -16.22 -0.51 5.38
C LYS A 240 -15.08 -0.04 6.26
N SER A 241 -13.92 0.20 5.68
CA SER A 241 -12.81 0.86 6.37
C SER A 241 -13.18 2.30 6.76
N MET A 242 -12.47 2.86 7.73
CA MET A 242 -12.68 4.26 8.14
C MET A 242 -12.45 5.23 6.95
N SER A 243 -11.46 4.96 6.12
CA SER A 243 -11.18 5.77 4.92
C SER A 243 -12.34 5.75 3.92
N GLU A 244 -12.93 4.57 3.65
CA GLU A 244 -14.10 4.45 2.77
C GLU A 244 -15.31 5.21 3.33
N LYS A 245 -15.58 5.11 4.65
CA LYS A 245 -16.65 5.87 5.31
C LYS A 245 -16.45 7.38 5.15
N ARG A 246 -15.21 7.86 5.37
CA ARG A 246 -14.88 9.29 5.25
C ARG A 246 -15.05 9.79 3.82
N ILE A 247 -14.59 9.05 2.82
CA ILE A 247 -14.71 9.41 1.41
C ILE A 247 -16.18 9.48 0.99
N GLU A 248 -16.96 8.47 1.30
CA GLU A 248 -18.38 8.40 0.97
C GLU A 248 -19.18 9.52 1.67
N PHE A 249 -18.95 9.70 2.98
CA PHE A 249 -19.64 10.73 3.74
C PHE A 249 -19.26 12.15 3.28
N SER A 250 -18.00 12.39 2.97
CA SER A 250 -17.52 13.63 2.37
C SER A 250 -18.28 13.97 1.09
N PHE A 251 -18.47 12.97 0.22
CA PHE A 251 -19.17 13.19 -1.05
C PHE A 251 -20.69 13.38 -0.86
N ILE A 252 -21.31 12.67 0.08
CA ILE A 252 -22.69 12.88 0.49
C ILE A 252 -22.93 14.32 0.94
N LEU A 253 -22.08 14.81 1.85
CA LEU A 253 -22.18 16.18 2.35
C LEU A 253 -22.00 17.22 1.24
N TYR A 254 -21.06 16.97 0.32
CA TYR A 254 -20.89 17.82 -0.86
C TYR A 254 -22.15 17.87 -1.72
N LYS A 255 -22.78 16.73 -2.01
CA LYS A 255 -24.01 16.65 -2.81
C LYS A 255 -25.19 17.37 -2.14
N ILE A 256 -25.37 17.19 -0.84
CA ILE A 256 -26.42 17.88 -0.07
C ILE A 256 -26.20 19.40 -0.10
N GLU A 257 -24.98 19.85 0.18
CA GLU A 257 -24.65 21.27 0.20
C GLU A 257 -24.81 21.92 -1.20
N SER A 258 -24.30 21.24 -2.24
CA SER A 258 -24.37 21.77 -3.61
C SER A 258 -25.78 21.83 -4.18
N SER A 259 -26.69 20.96 -3.72
CA SER A 259 -28.09 20.94 -4.12
C SER A 259 -28.98 21.90 -3.31
N MET A 260 -28.43 22.58 -2.30
CA MET A 260 -29.16 23.49 -1.41
C MET A 260 -30.46 22.89 -0.82
N MET A 261 -30.41 21.59 -0.54
CA MET A 261 -31.56 20.86 -0.02
C MET A 261 -31.92 21.31 1.39
N LYS A 262 -33.20 21.22 1.70
CA LYS A 262 -33.75 21.44 3.04
C LYS A 262 -34.42 20.17 3.55
N THR A 263 -34.49 20.04 4.86
CA THR A 263 -35.27 19.02 5.54
C THR A 263 -36.75 19.22 5.39
N ASN A 264 -37.59 18.24 5.76
CA ASN A 264 -39.04 18.37 5.80
C ASN A 264 -39.50 19.50 6.74
N ASP A 265 -38.69 19.86 7.74
CA ASP A 265 -38.93 20.97 8.67
C ASP A 265 -38.38 22.31 8.15
N ASP A 266 -38.07 22.42 6.86
CA ASP A 266 -37.52 23.61 6.19
C ASP A 266 -36.13 24.05 6.75
N LYS A 267 -35.38 23.12 7.37
CA LYS A 267 -34.06 23.38 7.90
C LYS A 267 -32.97 23.19 6.85
N SER A 268 -32.03 24.13 6.80
CA SER A 268 -30.85 24.08 5.91
C SER A 268 -29.63 23.62 6.66
N MET A 269 -28.88 22.67 6.10
CA MET A 269 -27.60 22.23 6.62
C MET A 269 -26.52 23.28 6.35
N LYS A 270 -25.79 23.67 7.38
CA LYS A 270 -24.62 24.54 7.29
C LYS A 270 -23.38 23.81 7.78
N LEU A 271 -22.36 23.80 6.95
CA LEU A 271 -21.07 23.17 7.23
C LEU A 271 -20.10 24.21 7.78
N GLY A 272 -19.59 23.97 8.98
CA GLY A 272 -18.68 24.87 9.65
C GLY A 272 -17.22 24.49 9.44
N TRP A 273 -16.40 25.48 9.05
CA TRP A 273 -15.00 25.30 8.74
C TRP A 273 -14.17 24.93 9.96
N ALA A 274 -13.18 24.07 9.76
CA ALA A 274 -12.18 23.82 10.76
C ALA A 274 -11.33 25.07 10.99
N THR A 275 -11.13 25.47 12.25
CA THR A 275 -10.32 26.63 12.64
C THR A 275 -9.31 26.23 13.72
N GLY A 276 -8.20 26.97 13.81
CA GLY A 276 -7.17 26.75 14.82
C GLY A 276 -6.57 25.35 14.78
N GLU A 277 -6.48 24.71 15.92
CA GLU A 277 -5.90 23.37 16.07
C GLU A 277 -6.66 22.28 15.28
N ASN A 278 -7.94 22.50 15.00
CA ASN A 278 -8.75 21.55 14.23
C ASN A 278 -8.33 21.45 12.75
N ILE A 279 -7.61 22.43 12.22
CA ILE A 279 -7.08 22.39 10.84
C ILE A 279 -5.95 21.35 10.74
N ILE A 280 -5.17 21.18 11.79
CA ILE A 280 -3.98 20.31 11.82
C ILE A 280 -4.39 18.86 12.13
N ASP A 281 -5.42 18.67 12.94
CA ASP A 281 -5.84 17.34 13.37
C ASP A 281 -6.89 16.74 12.42
N LYS A 282 -6.39 15.91 11.49
CA LYS A 282 -7.25 15.15 10.54
C LYS A 282 -8.31 14.28 11.21
N LYS A 283 -8.13 13.96 12.52
CA LYS A 283 -9.11 13.18 13.29
C LYS A 283 -10.30 14.00 13.75
N LYS A 284 -10.27 15.32 13.53
CA LYS A 284 -11.34 16.25 13.97
C LYS A 284 -12.11 16.88 12.80
N GLN A 285 -11.81 16.52 11.56
CA GLN A 285 -12.39 17.15 10.38
C GLN A 285 -12.68 16.14 9.25
N ILE A 286 -13.52 16.54 8.33
CA ILE A 286 -13.74 15.88 7.02
C ILE A 286 -13.43 16.88 5.92
N ASP A 287 -12.67 16.44 4.93
CA ASP A 287 -12.39 17.23 3.73
C ASP A 287 -13.52 17.03 2.71
N ILE A 288 -14.21 18.09 2.33
CA ILE A 288 -15.32 18.07 1.36
C ILE A 288 -14.83 18.71 0.06
N PRO A 289 -15.10 18.13 -1.12
CA PRO A 289 -14.66 18.70 -2.39
C PRO A 289 -15.30 20.07 -2.65
N ASN A 290 -14.56 20.98 -3.27
CA ASN A 290 -15.11 22.27 -3.69
C ASN A 290 -15.99 22.14 -4.96
N SER A 291 -15.69 21.14 -5.79
CA SER A 291 -16.50 20.75 -6.95
C SER A 291 -16.17 19.31 -7.36
N GLU A 292 -16.97 18.71 -8.24
CA GLU A 292 -16.72 17.36 -8.77
C GLU A 292 -15.48 17.26 -9.66
N GLN A 293 -14.99 18.39 -10.17
CA GLN A 293 -13.90 18.42 -11.15
C GLN A 293 -12.54 18.80 -10.53
N THR A 294 -12.46 18.93 -9.20
CA THR A 294 -11.23 19.33 -8.56
C THR A 294 -10.82 18.42 -7.41
N THR A 295 -9.52 18.39 -7.13
CA THR A 295 -8.97 17.75 -5.93
C THR A 295 -8.86 18.72 -4.75
N THR A 296 -9.26 19.98 -4.91
CA THR A 296 -9.29 20.95 -3.81
C THR A 296 -10.49 20.72 -2.90
N SER A 297 -10.32 20.98 -1.63
CA SER A 297 -11.33 20.72 -0.60
C SER A 297 -11.40 21.85 0.42
N LYS A 298 -12.51 21.89 1.12
CA LYS A 298 -12.70 22.64 2.36
C LYS A 298 -12.73 21.69 3.54
N ASN A 299 -12.14 22.11 4.65
CA ASN A 299 -12.02 21.30 5.85
C ASN A 299 -13.18 21.63 6.78
N ILE A 300 -14.05 20.67 7.04
CA ILE A 300 -15.24 20.81 7.85
C ILE A 300 -15.06 20.12 9.19
N SER A 301 -15.37 20.80 10.28
CA SER A 301 -15.28 20.24 11.63
C SER A 301 -16.63 20.13 12.35
N PHE A 302 -17.63 20.88 11.95
CA PHE A 302 -18.96 20.81 12.57
C PHE A 302 -20.09 21.07 11.58
N VAL A 303 -21.30 20.69 12.00
CA VAL A 303 -22.56 20.91 11.28
C VAL A 303 -23.53 21.67 12.18
N GLU A 304 -24.31 22.56 11.58
CA GLU A 304 -25.44 23.25 12.15
C GLU A 304 -26.65 23.12 11.20
N PHE A 305 -27.86 23.19 11.74
CA PHE A 305 -29.09 23.30 10.98
C PHE A 305 -29.85 24.56 11.42
N HIS A 306 -30.29 25.34 10.43
CA HIS A 306 -30.99 26.64 10.64
C HIS A 306 -32.36 26.59 10.01
#